data_1e56132ee60e4143e9d424fc98c1d4f2
#
_entry.id   1e56132ee60e4143e9d424fc98c1d4f2
#
_cell.length_a   1.000
_cell.length_b   1.000
_cell.length_c   1.000
_cell.angle_alpha   90.00
_cell.angle_beta   90.00
_cell.angle_gamma   90.00
#
_symmetry.space_group_name_H-M   'P 1'
#
loop_
_entity.id
_entity.type
_entity.pdbx_description
1 polymer ?
#
loop_
_entity_poly.entity_id
_entity_poly.type
_entity_poly.pdbx_seq_one_letter_code
_entity_poly.pdbx_strand_id
1 'polypeptide(L)'
;INKLNLSKEWVYVSMDLNGLKRANDSFGHVVGDELIRAAADCMKSSFSEHGKVYRVGGDEFVVIITKDIPQFENMLRTFEQRVANWHGEFVESMAVSYGYVFSSERKWNSIFDISKASDERMYESKKQYYIRSGMDRRR
;
A
#
# COMPACT_ATOMS: atom_id res chain seq x y z
N ILE A 1 -3.73 -10.42 10.50
CA ILE A 1 -2.31 -10.40 10.14
C ILE A 1 -1.52 -11.48 10.88
N ASN A 2 -1.73 -11.60 12.18
CA ASN A 2 -1.02 -12.59 12.98
C ASN A 2 -1.39 -14.04 12.64
N LYS A 3 -2.42 -14.23 11.83
CA LYS A 3 -2.91 -15.54 11.43
C LYS A 3 -2.39 -16.00 10.07
N LEU A 4 -1.41 -15.28 9.50
CA LEU A 4 -0.82 -15.66 8.23
C LEU A 4 -0.14 -17.04 8.37
N ASN A 5 -0.55 -17.97 7.52
CA ASN A 5 0.04 -19.31 7.50
C ASN A 5 1.27 -19.32 6.60
N LEU A 6 2.45 -19.31 7.21
CA LEU A 6 3.73 -19.23 6.49
C LEU A 6 4.03 -20.45 5.62
N SER A 7 3.33 -21.58 5.84
CA SER A 7 3.54 -22.79 5.03
C SER A 7 2.80 -22.77 3.70
N LYS A 8 1.91 -21.79 3.50
CA LYS A 8 1.15 -21.63 2.26
C LYS A 8 1.72 -20.51 1.43
N GLU A 9 1.31 -20.45 0.16
CA GLU A 9 1.70 -19.36 -0.71
C GLU A 9 0.97 -18.07 -0.35
N TRP A 10 1.69 -16.96 -0.39
CA TRP A 10 1.13 -15.64 -0.11
C TRP A 10 2.01 -14.56 -0.74
N VAL A 11 1.42 -13.36 -0.87
CA VAL A 11 2.15 -12.12 -1.14
C VAL A 11 1.80 -11.15 -0.04
N TYR A 12 2.79 -10.55 0.57
CA TYR A 12 2.61 -9.54 1.61
C TYR A 12 3.02 -8.19 1.05
N VAL A 13 2.10 -7.22 1.08
CA VAL A 13 2.30 -5.89 0.52
C VAL A 13 2.18 -4.84 1.61
N SER A 14 3.22 -4.02 1.79
CA SER A 14 3.15 -2.82 2.62
C SER A 14 2.84 -1.64 1.71
N MET A 15 1.86 -0.82 2.09
CA MET A 15 1.44 0.35 1.34
C MET A 15 1.39 1.58 2.24
N ASP A 16 1.74 2.72 1.69
CA ASP A 16 1.76 3.99 2.42
C ASP A 16 1.18 5.08 1.52
N LEU A 17 0.20 5.80 2.04
CA LEU A 17 -0.44 6.91 1.34
C LEU A 17 0.47 8.14 1.43
N ASN A 18 1.00 8.59 0.31
CA ASN A 18 1.93 9.70 0.27
C ASN A 18 1.23 11.04 0.49
N GLY A 19 1.89 11.92 1.23
CA GLY A 19 1.42 13.29 1.39
C GLY A 19 0.23 13.48 2.33
N LEU A 20 -0.17 12.46 3.09
CA LEU A 20 -1.31 12.56 4.00
C LEU A 20 -1.11 13.66 5.06
N LYS A 21 0.05 13.67 5.69
CA LYS A 21 0.35 14.68 6.71
C LYS A 21 0.26 16.10 6.12
N ARG A 22 0.85 16.28 4.95
CA ARG A 22 0.83 17.56 4.26
C ARG A 22 -0.58 17.99 3.89
N ALA A 23 -1.41 17.05 3.42
CA ALA A 23 -2.80 17.32 3.11
C ALA A 23 -3.58 17.74 4.36
N ASN A 24 -3.41 17.01 5.46
CA ASN A 24 -4.05 17.36 6.74
C ASN A 24 -3.61 18.74 7.24
N ASP A 25 -2.31 19.03 7.20
CA ASP A 25 -1.76 20.27 7.68
C ASP A 25 -2.22 21.48 6.82
N SER A 26 -2.34 21.27 5.51
CA SER A 26 -2.68 22.35 4.57
C SER A 26 -4.18 22.57 4.44
N PHE A 27 -4.99 21.52 4.51
CA PHE A 27 -6.41 21.57 4.16
C PHE A 27 -7.33 20.97 5.21
N GLY A 28 -6.77 20.40 6.30
CA GLY A 28 -7.54 19.82 7.39
C GLY A 28 -7.85 18.33 7.22
N HIS A 29 -8.43 17.75 8.27
CA HIS A 29 -8.68 16.31 8.34
C HIS A 29 -9.73 15.81 7.35
N VAL A 30 -10.63 16.66 6.89
CA VAL A 30 -11.63 16.28 5.87
C VAL A 30 -10.94 15.81 4.60
N VAL A 31 -9.90 16.51 4.20
CA VAL A 31 -9.12 16.17 3.00
C VAL A 31 -8.32 14.88 3.23
N GLY A 32 -7.70 14.74 4.40
CA GLY A 32 -6.99 13.52 4.76
C GLY A 32 -7.91 12.31 4.78
N ASP A 33 -9.12 12.47 5.32
CA ASP A 33 -10.12 11.39 5.35
C ASP A 33 -10.55 10.98 3.95
N GLU A 34 -10.68 11.93 3.04
CA GLU A 34 -10.98 11.63 1.63
C GLU A 34 -9.88 10.75 1.03
N LEU A 35 -8.62 11.12 1.25
CA LEU A 35 -7.48 10.35 0.74
C LEU A 35 -7.45 8.94 1.32
N ILE A 36 -7.66 8.79 2.62
CA ILE A 36 -7.64 7.48 3.28
C ILE A 36 -8.74 6.59 2.73
N ARG A 37 -9.97 7.11 2.59
CA ARG A 37 -11.09 6.34 2.02
C ARG A 37 -10.81 5.94 0.58
N ALA A 38 -10.30 6.86 -0.22
CA ALA A 38 -9.99 6.60 -1.62
C ALA A 38 -8.93 5.52 -1.76
N ALA A 39 -7.86 5.58 -0.97
CA ALA A 39 -6.81 4.58 -0.97
C ALA A 39 -7.37 3.21 -0.57
N ALA A 40 -8.16 3.15 0.51
CA ALA A 40 -8.77 1.92 0.98
C ALA A 40 -9.71 1.31 -0.09
N ASP A 41 -10.51 2.14 -0.74
CA ASP A 41 -11.43 1.69 -1.79
C ASP A 41 -10.68 1.13 -3.00
N CYS A 42 -9.60 1.78 -3.42
CA CYS A 42 -8.75 1.28 -4.50
C CYS A 42 -8.12 -0.05 -4.15
N MET A 43 -7.63 -0.20 -2.91
CA MET A 43 -7.04 -1.46 -2.44
C MET A 43 -8.07 -2.58 -2.40
N LYS A 44 -9.23 -2.32 -1.82
CA LYS A 44 -10.30 -3.32 -1.72
C LYS A 44 -10.81 -3.74 -3.09
N SER A 45 -11.01 -2.79 -3.99
CA SER A 45 -11.48 -3.09 -5.34
C SER A 45 -10.49 -3.94 -6.12
N SER A 46 -9.20 -3.77 -5.85
CA SER A 46 -8.15 -4.45 -6.60
C SER A 46 -7.76 -5.79 -6.01
N PHE A 47 -7.85 -5.96 -4.67
CA PHE A 47 -7.26 -7.11 -3.98
C PHE A 47 -8.22 -7.96 -3.16
N SER A 48 -9.42 -7.50 -2.82
CA SER A 48 -10.29 -8.20 -1.87
C SER A 48 -10.71 -9.61 -2.31
N GLU A 49 -10.84 -9.84 -3.61
CA GLU A 49 -11.21 -11.17 -4.13
C GLU A 49 -10.10 -12.19 -3.92
N HIS A 50 -8.86 -11.74 -3.70
CA HIS A 50 -7.68 -12.58 -3.66
C HIS A 50 -6.99 -12.58 -2.30
N GLY A 51 -7.45 -11.74 -1.38
CA GLY A 51 -6.83 -11.62 -0.07
C GLY A 51 -7.54 -10.61 0.82
N LYS A 52 -6.80 -10.04 1.75
CA LYS A 52 -7.35 -9.09 2.73
C LYS A 52 -6.55 -7.80 2.77
N VAL A 53 -7.24 -6.71 3.05
CA VAL A 53 -6.68 -5.38 3.19
C VAL A 53 -6.83 -4.95 4.64
N TYR A 54 -5.74 -4.46 5.25
CA TYR A 54 -5.72 -3.99 6.63
C TYR A 54 -5.18 -2.57 6.68
N ARG A 55 -5.79 -1.73 7.49
CA ARG A 55 -5.19 -0.43 7.83
C ARG A 55 -4.43 -0.62 9.14
N VAL A 56 -3.12 -0.41 9.13
CA VAL A 56 -2.26 -0.70 10.29
C VAL A 56 -1.71 0.55 10.97
N GLY A 57 -1.85 1.71 10.34
CA GLY A 57 -1.42 2.99 10.89
C GLY A 57 -2.23 4.11 10.26
N GLY A 58 -1.84 5.36 10.50
CA GLY A 58 -2.54 6.53 9.98
C GLY A 58 -2.63 6.50 8.45
N ASP A 59 -1.48 6.37 7.81
CA ASP A 59 -1.33 6.36 6.36
C ASP A 59 -0.83 5.03 5.83
N GLU A 60 -0.77 4.00 6.66
CA GLU A 60 -0.19 2.71 6.32
C GLU A 60 -1.24 1.61 6.23
N PHE A 61 -1.09 0.78 5.20
CA PHE A 61 -1.95 -0.36 4.93
C PHE A 61 -1.11 -1.60 4.65
N VAL A 62 -1.68 -2.76 4.91
CA VAL A 62 -1.08 -4.05 4.54
C VAL A 62 -2.11 -4.82 3.73
N VAL A 63 -1.66 -5.39 2.62
CA VAL A 63 -2.48 -6.28 1.80
C VAL A 63 -1.83 -7.65 1.80
N ILE A 64 -2.59 -8.68 2.11
CA ILE A 64 -2.10 -10.06 2.09
C ILE A 64 -2.90 -10.83 1.06
N ILE A 65 -2.22 -11.27 0.00
CA ILE A 65 -2.81 -12.05 -1.08
C ILE A 65 -2.59 -13.53 -0.80
N THR A 66 -3.64 -14.31 -0.85
CA THR A 66 -3.60 -15.75 -0.56
C THR A 66 -4.14 -16.62 -1.68
N LYS A 67 -4.72 -16.00 -2.72
CA LYS A 67 -5.29 -16.69 -3.88
C LYS A 67 -4.74 -16.06 -5.15
N ASP A 68 -4.63 -16.89 -6.18
CA ASP A 68 -4.27 -16.41 -7.51
C ASP A 68 -2.94 -15.66 -7.55
N ILE A 69 -1.97 -16.16 -6.79
CA ILE A 69 -0.65 -15.53 -6.66
C ILE A 69 -0.02 -15.21 -8.03
N PRO A 70 -0.09 -16.10 -9.05
CA PRO A 70 0.46 -15.77 -10.38
C PRO A 70 -0.17 -14.55 -11.04
N GLN A 71 -1.34 -14.11 -10.57
CA GLN A 71 -2.05 -12.94 -11.10
C GLN A 71 -1.72 -11.65 -10.33
N PHE A 72 -0.83 -11.72 -9.37
CA PHE A 72 -0.54 -10.56 -8.50
C PHE A 72 -0.12 -9.33 -9.30
N GLU A 73 0.72 -9.48 -10.31
CA GLU A 73 1.16 -8.33 -11.12
C GLU A 73 -0.01 -7.65 -11.84
N ASN A 74 -0.98 -8.43 -12.28
CA ASN A 74 -2.20 -7.87 -12.90
C ASN A 74 -3.05 -7.12 -11.88
N MET A 75 -3.17 -7.67 -10.66
CA MET A 75 -3.87 -6.98 -9.57
C MET A 75 -3.20 -5.64 -9.26
N LEU A 76 -1.87 -5.65 -9.20
CA LEU A 76 -1.09 -4.47 -8.89
C LEU A 76 -1.24 -3.41 -9.98
N ARG A 77 -1.22 -3.79 -11.25
CA ARG A 77 -1.46 -2.86 -12.36
C ARG A 77 -2.86 -2.26 -12.30
N THR A 78 -3.87 -3.07 -11.98
CA THR A 78 -5.24 -2.59 -11.80
C THR A 78 -5.29 -1.56 -10.67
N PHE A 79 -4.63 -1.85 -9.55
CA PHE A 79 -4.54 -0.93 -8.43
C PHE A 79 -3.89 0.39 -8.85
N GLU A 80 -2.76 0.33 -9.53
CA GLU A 80 -2.05 1.52 -10.00
C GLU A 80 -2.90 2.37 -10.94
N GLN A 81 -3.67 1.73 -11.84
CA GLN A 81 -4.58 2.43 -12.73
C GLN A 81 -5.71 3.11 -11.97
N ARG A 82 -6.27 2.44 -10.97
CA ARG A 82 -7.33 3.03 -10.14
C ARG A 82 -6.84 4.24 -9.38
N VAL A 83 -5.62 4.16 -8.83
CA VAL A 83 -4.98 5.28 -8.14
C VAL A 83 -4.75 6.44 -9.11
N ALA A 84 -4.20 6.16 -10.28
CA ALA A 84 -3.89 7.18 -11.28
C ALA A 84 -5.14 7.88 -11.83
N ASN A 85 -6.26 7.15 -11.91
CA ASN A 85 -7.51 7.67 -12.45
C ASN A 85 -8.41 8.30 -11.40
N TRP A 86 -8.04 8.21 -10.13
CA TRP A 86 -8.87 8.74 -9.07
C TRP A 86 -8.78 10.27 -9.01
N HIS A 87 -9.93 10.90 -8.84
CA HIS A 87 -10.06 12.34 -8.63
C HIS A 87 -11.00 12.56 -7.46
N GLY A 88 -10.56 13.36 -6.49
CA GLY A 88 -11.34 13.62 -5.31
C GLY A 88 -12.13 14.92 -5.39
N GLU A 89 -12.98 15.13 -4.40
CA GLU A 89 -13.74 16.36 -4.26
C GLU A 89 -12.87 17.49 -3.73
N PHE A 90 -12.01 17.19 -2.75
CA PHE A 90 -11.16 18.18 -2.10
C PHE A 90 -9.70 18.11 -2.56
N VAL A 91 -9.28 16.93 -3.03
CA VAL A 91 -7.92 16.67 -3.51
C VAL A 91 -8.02 16.05 -4.89
N GLU A 92 -7.26 16.58 -5.83
CA GLU A 92 -7.36 16.14 -7.21
C GLU A 92 -6.80 14.74 -7.45
N SER A 93 -5.73 14.39 -6.75
CA SER A 93 -5.06 13.11 -6.99
C SER A 93 -4.44 12.57 -5.70
N MET A 94 -4.07 11.29 -5.75
CA MET A 94 -3.35 10.65 -4.66
C MET A 94 -2.17 9.84 -5.20
N ALA A 95 -1.23 9.52 -4.32
CA ALA A 95 -0.10 8.67 -4.65
C ALA A 95 0.12 7.69 -3.50
N VAL A 96 0.41 6.43 -3.84
CA VAL A 96 0.63 5.37 -2.87
C VAL A 96 1.99 4.74 -3.18
N SER A 97 2.84 4.64 -2.16
CA SER A 97 4.09 3.89 -2.26
C SER A 97 3.85 2.49 -1.72
N TYR A 98 4.52 1.50 -2.29
CA TYR A 98 4.34 0.12 -1.84
C TYR A 98 5.63 -0.69 -2.01
N GLY A 99 5.72 -1.74 -1.23
CA GLY A 99 6.74 -2.76 -1.37
C GLY A 99 6.10 -4.10 -1.06
N TYR A 100 6.60 -5.17 -1.64
CA TYR A 100 6.02 -6.49 -1.43
C TYR A 100 7.06 -7.59 -1.45
N VAL A 101 6.70 -8.70 -0.81
CA VAL A 101 7.51 -9.91 -0.82
C VAL A 101 6.61 -11.11 -1.13
N PHE A 102 7.18 -12.09 -1.83
CA PHE A 102 6.52 -13.36 -2.12
C PHE A 102 7.01 -14.42 -1.14
N SER A 103 6.11 -15.33 -0.77
CA SER A 103 6.45 -16.47 0.06
C SER A 103 7.56 -17.32 -0.56
N SER A 104 7.63 -17.36 -1.89
CA SER A 104 8.60 -18.18 -2.63
C SER A 104 10.01 -17.61 -2.67
N GLU A 105 10.24 -16.37 -2.23
CA GLU A 105 11.57 -15.73 -2.33
C GLU A 105 12.61 -16.39 -1.43
N ARG A 106 12.19 -16.84 -0.27
CA ARG A 106 13.07 -17.52 0.68
C ARG A 106 12.22 -18.18 1.76
N LYS A 107 12.85 -18.90 2.67
CA LYS A 107 12.17 -19.44 3.85
C LYS A 107 11.99 -18.30 4.86
N TRP A 108 10.75 -17.96 5.14
CA TRP A 108 10.41 -16.90 6.11
C TRP A 108 10.19 -17.51 7.48
N ASN A 109 10.78 -16.93 8.50
CA ASN A 109 10.71 -17.48 9.87
C ASN A 109 9.61 -16.84 10.70
N SER A 110 9.19 -15.62 10.37
CA SER A 110 8.19 -14.92 11.15
C SER A 110 7.53 -13.84 10.31
N ILE A 111 6.35 -13.41 10.75
CA ILE A 111 5.68 -12.27 10.14
C ILE A 111 6.49 -10.98 10.31
N PHE A 112 7.27 -10.89 11.37
CA PHE A 112 8.16 -9.75 11.59
C PHE A 112 9.19 -9.61 10.47
N ASP A 113 9.82 -10.73 10.08
CA ASP A 113 10.80 -10.73 8.99
C ASP A 113 10.17 -10.34 7.65
N ILE A 114 8.96 -10.84 7.41
CA ILE A 114 8.18 -10.53 6.19
C ILE A 114 7.86 -9.04 6.14
N SER A 115 7.31 -8.52 7.21
CA SER A 115 6.93 -7.12 7.34
C SER A 115 8.13 -6.20 7.15
N LYS A 116 9.25 -6.54 7.78
CA LYS A 116 10.49 -5.76 7.69
C LYS A 116 10.97 -5.67 6.24
N ALA A 117 11.02 -6.79 5.53
CA ALA A 117 11.47 -6.81 4.13
C ALA A 117 10.53 -6.02 3.23
N SER A 118 9.24 -6.16 3.42
CA SER A 118 8.22 -5.45 2.67
C SER A 118 8.31 -3.93 2.91
N ASP A 119 8.49 -3.54 4.17
CA ASP A 119 8.60 -2.12 4.55
C ASP A 119 9.87 -1.48 3.97
N GLU A 120 10.97 -2.20 3.93
CA GLU A 120 12.21 -1.70 3.32
C GLU A 120 12.01 -1.39 1.83
N ARG A 121 11.29 -2.27 1.12
CA ARG A 121 10.98 -2.07 -0.29
C ARG A 121 10.00 -0.92 -0.49
N MET A 122 9.01 -0.78 0.38
CA MET A 122 8.09 0.34 0.37
C MET A 122 8.83 1.65 0.60
N TYR A 123 9.76 1.66 1.54
CA TYR A 123 10.55 2.85 1.85
C TYR A 123 11.34 3.32 0.63
N GLU A 124 11.94 2.40 -0.14
CA GLU A 124 12.64 2.76 -1.37
C GLU A 124 11.67 3.36 -2.41
N SER A 125 10.49 2.79 -2.56
CA SER A 125 9.45 3.33 -3.43
C SER A 125 9.03 4.74 -3.02
N LYS A 126 8.82 4.95 -1.72
CA LYS A 126 8.44 6.25 -1.16
C LYS A 126 9.54 7.29 -1.39
N LYS A 127 10.78 6.91 -1.20
CA LYS A 127 11.95 7.76 -1.42
C LYS A 127 12.00 8.24 -2.88
N GLN A 128 11.76 7.34 -3.84
CA GLN A 128 11.71 7.69 -5.25
C GLN A 128 10.56 8.65 -5.56
N TYR A 129 9.40 8.45 -4.95
CA TYR A 129 8.27 9.36 -5.11
C TYR A 129 8.64 10.78 -4.69
N TYR A 130 9.23 10.95 -3.51
CA TYR A 130 9.58 12.28 -3.01
C TYR A 130 10.69 12.94 -3.81
N ILE A 131 11.63 12.19 -4.33
CA ILE A 131 12.67 12.72 -5.22
C ILE A 131 12.05 13.24 -6.51
N ARG A 132 11.17 12.46 -7.14
CA ARG A 132 10.53 12.86 -8.42
C ARG A 132 9.61 14.04 -8.27
N SER A 133 8.92 14.14 -7.15
CA SER A 133 7.97 15.23 -6.90
C SER A 133 8.60 16.50 -6.36
N GLY A 134 9.89 16.47 -6.01
CA GLY A 134 10.58 17.60 -5.42
C GLY A 134 10.21 17.89 -3.98
N MET A 135 9.55 16.94 -3.31
CA MET A 135 9.15 17.07 -1.91
C MET A 135 10.24 16.62 -0.96
N ASP A 136 10.23 17.19 0.26
CA ASP A 136 11.06 16.69 1.35
C ASP A 136 10.49 15.36 1.81
N ARG A 137 11.30 14.29 1.70
CA ARG A 137 10.88 12.92 2.05
C ARG A 137 10.60 12.71 3.54
N ARG A 138 10.95 13.67 4.39
CA ARG A 138 10.69 13.59 5.82
C ARG A 138 9.30 14.06 6.22
N ARG A 139 8.51 14.45 5.26
CA ARG A 139 7.17 14.93 5.52
C ARG A 139 6.13 13.82 5.45
#